data_3f4d4ad21ceb73c6cbd8f74bfc69b8e5
#
_entry.id   3f4d4ad21ceb73c6cbd8f74bfc69b8e5
#
_cell.length_a   1.000
_cell.length_b   1.000
_cell.length_c   1.000
_cell.angle_alpha   90.00
_cell.angle_beta   90.00
_cell.angle_gamma   90.00
#
_symmetry.space_group_name_H-M   'P 1'
#
loop_
_entity.id
_entity.type
_entity.pdbx_description
1 polymer ?
#
loop_
_entity_poly.entity_id
_entity_poly.type
_entity_poly.pdbx_seq_one_letter_code
_entity_poly.pdbx_strand_id
1 'polypeptide(L)'
;CAFNIYGENESTEWFSSEMGTMPRYKTPRKKIFLRYYEAGQKGELLLIEEFTGKACVAHYEYLCTLPVMGKALKQMIADGGSFPEQQIDHAAYFKYGYLLFITLEPCPQAHDIFKRFAKVFEQTFTRFLDLQKSEAQTREAQIEASLERVRTQAMAMHKSDDLLNISKVLYEELKML
;
A
#
# COMPACT_ATOMS: atom_id res chain seq x y z
N CYS A 1 -3.22 -9.71 -11.23
CA CYS A 1 -2.22 -9.58 -10.17
C CYS A 1 -2.60 -8.49 -9.19
N ALA A 2 -2.09 -8.56 -7.97
CA ALA A 2 -2.32 -7.55 -6.96
C ALA A 2 -1.06 -7.19 -6.18
N PHE A 3 -0.99 -5.93 -5.70
CA PHE A 3 -0.04 -5.47 -4.69
C PHE A 3 -0.74 -5.41 -3.35
N ASN A 4 -0.12 -5.99 -2.33
CA ASN A 4 -0.63 -5.98 -0.97
C ASN A 4 0.42 -5.40 -0.04
N ILE A 5 0.09 -4.28 0.61
CA ILE A 5 0.95 -3.62 1.59
C ILE A 5 0.36 -3.82 2.98
N TYR A 6 1.17 -4.34 3.91
CA TYR A 6 0.75 -4.56 5.29
C TYR A 6 0.45 -3.23 5.99
N GLY A 7 -0.71 -3.17 6.62
CA GLY A 7 -1.05 -2.17 7.62
C GLY A 7 -1.08 -2.81 9.01
N GLU A 8 -1.55 -2.09 10.00
CA GLU A 8 -1.58 -2.55 11.39
C GLU A 8 -2.50 -3.77 11.57
N ASN A 9 -3.78 -3.67 11.19
CA ASN A 9 -4.79 -4.72 11.37
C ASN A 9 -5.35 -5.28 10.07
N GLU A 10 -4.94 -4.75 8.93
CA GLU A 10 -5.42 -5.09 7.59
C GLU A 10 -4.32 -4.81 6.57
N SER A 11 -4.48 -5.28 5.34
CA SER A 11 -3.60 -4.89 4.24
C SER A 11 -4.33 -3.97 3.27
N THR A 12 -3.59 -3.13 2.56
CA THR A 12 -4.13 -2.35 1.46
C THR A 12 -3.78 -3.05 0.16
N GLU A 13 -4.77 -3.26 -0.69
CA GLU A 13 -4.62 -3.97 -1.95
C GLU A 13 -4.92 -3.06 -3.14
N TRP A 14 -4.11 -3.21 -4.19
CA TRP A 14 -4.30 -2.67 -5.54
C TRP A 14 -4.34 -3.83 -6.51
N PHE A 15 -5.49 -4.07 -7.11
CA PHE A 15 -5.72 -5.18 -8.02
C PHE A 15 -5.82 -4.72 -9.47
N SER A 16 -5.21 -5.50 -10.38
CA SER A 16 -5.30 -5.30 -11.83
C SER A 16 -5.47 -6.65 -12.54
N SER A 17 -6.34 -6.68 -13.54
CA SER A 17 -6.57 -7.83 -14.41
C SER A 17 -6.80 -7.37 -15.85
N GLU A 18 -7.05 -8.30 -16.75
CA GLU A 18 -7.45 -8.00 -18.15
C GLU A 18 -8.75 -7.18 -18.20
N MET A 19 -9.61 -7.29 -17.19
CA MET A 19 -10.86 -6.54 -17.07
C MET A 19 -10.67 -5.10 -16.55
N GLY A 20 -9.43 -4.71 -16.23
CA GLY A 20 -9.09 -3.38 -15.72
C GLY A 20 -8.53 -3.38 -14.31
N THR A 21 -8.45 -2.18 -13.73
CA THR A 21 -7.95 -1.94 -12.38
C THR A 21 -9.08 -1.65 -11.42
N MET A 22 -8.95 -2.12 -10.18
CA MET A 22 -9.88 -1.78 -9.10
C MET A 22 -9.33 -0.60 -8.28
N PRO A 23 -10.23 0.27 -7.73
CA PRO A 23 -9.82 1.23 -6.71
C PRO A 23 -9.15 0.50 -5.55
N ARG A 24 -8.16 1.12 -4.91
CA ARG A 24 -7.53 0.54 -3.72
C ARG A 24 -8.56 0.20 -2.66
N TYR A 25 -8.41 -0.93 -2.00
CA TYR A 25 -9.30 -1.39 -0.93
C TYR A 25 -8.51 -2.09 0.18
N LYS A 26 -9.21 -2.39 1.26
CA LYS A 26 -8.66 -3.05 2.43
C LYS A 26 -9.03 -4.53 2.43
N THR A 27 -8.05 -5.38 2.76
CA THR A 27 -8.24 -6.81 2.97
C THR A 27 -8.07 -7.14 4.45
N PRO A 28 -9.07 -7.80 5.08
CA PRO A 28 -9.03 -8.11 6.50
C PRO A 28 -8.05 -9.25 6.79
N ARG A 29 -7.50 -9.32 8.00
CA ARG A 29 -6.68 -10.45 8.49
C ARG A 29 -7.56 -11.66 8.84
N LYS A 30 -8.25 -12.22 7.82
CA LYS A 30 -9.17 -13.35 7.97
C LYS A 30 -9.04 -14.31 6.78
N LYS A 31 -9.35 -15.58 7.02
CA LYS A 31 -9.36 -16.62 5.98
C LYS A 31 -8.03 -16.65 5.20
N ILE A 32 -8.10 -16.58 3.85
CA ILE A 32 -6.92 -16.63 2.99
C ILE A 32 -5.95 -15.46 3.21
N PHE A 33 -6.45 -14.25 3.47
CA PHE A 33 -5.61 -13.08 3.72
C PHE A 33 -4.81 -13.20 5.03
N LEU A 34 -5.34 -13.92 6.03
CA LEU A 34 -4.58 -14.24 7.24
C LEU A 34 -3.43 -15.20 6.92
N ARG A 35 -3.66 -16.24 6.11
CA ARG A 35 -2.60 -17.17 5.67
C ARG A 35 -1.49 -16.45 4.92
N TYR A 36 -1.85 -15.55 3.99
CA TYR A 36 -0.86 -14.73 3.27
C TYR A 36 -0.04 -13.89 4.24
N TYR A 37 -0.69 -13.25 5.20
CA TYR A 37 0.02 -12.45 6.19
C TYR A 37 0.97 -13.31 7.05
N GLU A 38 0.49 -14.41 7.60
CA GLU A 38 1.27 -15.31 8.47
C GLU A 38 2.48 -15.91 7.76
N ALA A 39 2.35 -16.32 6.51
CA ALA A 39 3.45 -16.82 5.71
C ALA A 39 4.54 -15.75 5.50
N GLY A 40 4.13 -14.51 5.19
CA GLY A 40 5.06 -13.39 5.10
C GLY A 40 5.76 -13.08 6.42
N GLN A 41 5.06 -13.15 7.57
CA GLN A 41 5.67 -12.97 8.89
C GLN A 41 6.66 -14.08 9.26
N LYS A 42 6.49 -15.28 8.72
CA LYS A 42 7.44 -16.38 8.86
C LYS A 42 8.67 -16.26 7.96
N GLY A 43 8.69 -15.26 7.07
CA GLY A 43 9.81 -15.03 6.14
C GLY A 43 9.78 -15.96 4.91
N GLU A 44 8.63 -16.51 4.56
CA GLU A 44 8.47 -17.25 3.31
C GLU A 44 8.71 -16.32 2.12
N LEU A 45 9.32 -16.82 1.05
CA LEU A 45 9.57 -16.06 -0.16
C LEU A 45 8.43 -16.17 -1.18
N LEU A 46 7.71 -17.30 -1.13
CA LEU A 46 6.58 -17.61 -2.01
C LEU A 46 5.65 -18.57 -1.30
N LEU A 47 4.37 -18.26 -1.23
CA LEU A 47 3.30 -19.16 -0.84
C LEU A 47 2.44 -19.47 -2.07
N ILE A 48 2.07 -20.72 -2.23
CA ILE A 48 1.17 -21.18 -3.30
C ILE A 48 -0.06 -21.76 -2.63
N GLU A 49 -1.23 -21.25 -2.99
CA GLU A 49 -2.53 -21.74 -2.53
C GLU A 49 -3.37 -22.16 -3.74
N GLU A 50 -3.79 -23.41 -3.74
CA GLU A 50 -4.63 -23.96 -4.80
C GLU A 50 -6.07 -24.09 -4.34
N PHE A 51 -6.99 -23.56 -5.15
CA PHE A 51 -8.43 -23.66 -4.96
C PHE A 51 -9.02 -24.42 -6.12
N THR A 52 -9.64 -25.58 -5.83
CA THR A 52 -10.29 -26.43 -6.83
C THR A 52 -11.69 -26.83 -6.38
N GLY A 53 -12.60 -26.97 -7.34
CA GLY A 53 -13.96 -27.44 -7.10
C GLY A 53 -14.65 -26.68 -5.96
N LYS A 54 -15.15 -27.37 -4.93
CA LYS A 54 -15.87 -26.76 -3.80
C LYS A 54 -15.04 -25.75 -3.01
N ALA A 55 -13.71 -25.94 -2.93
CA ALA A 55 -12.83 -24.98 -2.25
C ALA A 55 -12.73 -23.67 -3.03
N CYS A 56 -12.71 -23.72 -4.36
CA CYS A 56 -12.73 -22.54 -5.21
C CYS A 56 -14.05 -21.79 -5.07
N VAL A 57 -15.18 -22.47 -5.08
CA VAL A 57 -16.50 -21.86 -4.84
C VAL A 57 -16.54 -21.16 -3.48
N ALA A 58 -16.14 -21.84 -2.40
CA ALA A 58 -16.12 -21.25 -1.06
C ALA A 58 -15.16 -20.04 -0.95
N HIS A 59 -14.05 -20.05 -1.69
CA HIS A 59 -13.13 -18.92 -1.80
C HIS A 59 -13.83 -17.70 -2.41
N TYR A 60 -14.49 -17.84 -3.56
CA TYR A 60 -15.19 -16.76 -4.22
C TYR A 60 -16.44 -16.29 -3.44
N GLU A 61 -17.17 -17.20 -2.79
CA GLU A 61 -18.26 -16.83 -1.87
C GLU A 61 -17.74 -15.90 -0.76
N TYR A 62 -16.58 -16.24 -0.18
CA TYR A 62 -15.95 -15.36 0.82
C TYR A 62 -15.53 -14.01 0.22
N LEU A 63 -14.87 -13.99 -0.94
CA LEU A 63 -14.50 -12.73 -1.61
C LEU A 63 -15.72 -11.86 -1.91
N CYS A 64 -16.85 -12.45 -2.26
CA CYS A 64 -18.12 -11.75 -2.47
C CYS A 64 -18.70 -11.08 -1.22
N THR A 65 -18.23 -11.44 -0.01
CA THR A 65 -18.61 -10.76 1.24
C THR A 65 -17.85 -9.46 1.48
N LEU A 66 -16.72 -9.23 0.77
CA LEU A 66 -15.89 -8.06 0.96
C LEU A 66 -16.47 -6.83 0.27
N PRO A 67 -16.40 -5.63 0.87
CA PRO A 67 -17.13 -4.46 0.38
C PRO A 67 -16.81 -4.06 -1.06
N VAL A 68 -15.53 -3.97 -1.42
CA VAL A 68 -15.11 -3.51 -2.77
C VAL A 68 -15.01 -4.68 -3.73
N MET A 69 -14.22 -5.70 -3.39
CA MET A 69 -14.03 -6.91 -4.20
C MET A 69 -15.36 -7.61 -4.47
N GLY A 70 -16.21 -7.78 -3.43
CA GLY A 70 -17.49 -8.45 -3.57
C GLY A 70 -18.45 -7.70 -4.48
N LYS A 71 -18.43 -6.35 -4.49
CA LYS A 71 -19.22 -5.57 -5.44
C LYS A 71 -18.77 -5.82 -6.89
N ALA A 72 -17.46 -5.80 -7.13
CA ALA A 72 -16.90 -6.03 -8.46
C ALA A 72 -17.17 -7.45 -8.97
N LEU A 73 -17.01 -8.46 -8.11
CA LEU A 73 -17.29 -9.86 -8.45
C LEU A 73 -18.78 -10.12 -8.76
N LYS A 74 -19.69 -9.54 -7.97
CA LYS A 74 -21.14 -9.64 -8.22
C LYS A 74 -21.54 -8.95 -9.52
N GLN A 75 -20.91 -7.81 -9.84
CA GLN A 75 -21.14 -7.13 -11.11
C GLN A 75 -20.68 -7.99 -12.29
N MET A 76 -19.47 -8.58 -12.20
CA MET A 76 -18.95 -9.49 -13.21
C MET A 76 -19.93 -10.66 -13.49
N ILE A 77 -20.50 -11.27 -12.45
CA ILE A 77 -21.49 -12.32 -12.61
C ILE A 77 -22.78 -11.79 -13.27
N ALA A 78 -23.25 -10.61 -12.86
CA ALA A 78 -24.44 -9.98 -13.45
C ALA A 78 -24.25 -9.65 -14.94
N ASP A 79 -23.03 -9.36 -15.36
CA ASP A 79 -22.63 -9.09 -16.75
C ASP A 79 -22.42 -10.39 -17.57
N GLY A 80 -22.75 -11.56 -17.00
CA GLY A 80 -22.69 -12.87 -17.68
C GLY A 80 -21.35 -13.59 -17.52
N GLY A 81 -20.43 -13.11 -16.66
CA GLY A 81 -19.23 -13.82 -16.30
C GLY A 81 -19.47 -15.00 -15.36
N SER A 82 -18.45 -15.82 -15.13
CA SER A 82 -18.49 -16.92 -14.19
C SER A 82 -17.21 -17.00 -13.37
N PHE A 83 -17.28 -17.58 -12.17
CA PHE A 83 -16.08 -17.91 -11.42
C PHE A 83 -15.36 -19.09 -12.04
N PRO A 84 -14.02 -19.14 -11.99
CA PRO A 84 -13.28 -20.28 -12.45
C PRO A 84 -13.52 -21.49 -11.55
N GLU A 85 -13.40 -22.69 -12.11
CA GLU A 85 -13.47 -23.94 -11.34
C GLU A 85 -12.19 -24.22 -10.55
N GLN A 86 -11.08 -23.59 -10.95
CA GLN A 86 -9.77 -23.70 -10.34
C GLN A 86 -9.08 -22.34 -10.37
N GLN A 87 -8.36 -22.06 -9.28
CA GLN A 87 -7.49 -20.89 -9.16
C GLN A 87 -6.27 -21.25 -8.35
N ILE A 88 -5.12 -20.71 -8.72
CA ILE A 88 -3.87 -20.86 -8.00
C ILE A 88 -3.33 -19.48 -7.69
N ASP A 89 -3.18 -19.20 -6.41
CA ASP A 89 -2.66 -17.95 -5.89
C ASP A 89 -1.17 -18.11 -5.55
N HIS A 90 -0.33 -17.26 -6.12
CA HIS A 90 1.09 -17.23 -5.86
C HIS A 90 1.41 -15.91 -5.15
N ALA A 91 1.54 -15.95 -3.82
CA ALA A 91 1.93 -14.79 -3.03
C ALA A 91 3.45 -14.72 -2.92
N ALA A 92 4.08 -13.83 -3.66
CA ALA A 92 5.52 -13.57 -3.62
C ALA A 92 5.82 -12.42 -2.66
N TYR A 93 6.59 -12.70 -1.60
CA TYR A 93 6.78 -11.80 -0.46
C TYR A 93 7.93 -10.82 -0.64
N PHE A 94 7.75 -9.65 -0.03
CA PHE A 94 8.75 -8.62 0.19
C PHE A 94 8.54 -7.97 1.57
N LYS A 95 9.49 -7.19 2.01
CA LYS A 95 9.52 -6.63 3.39
C LYS A 95 8.21 -6.00 3.87
N TYR A 96 7.45 -5.36 3.00
CA TYR A 96 6.27 -4.56 3.37
C TYR A 96 4.95 -5.21 2.99
N GLY A 97 4.97 -6.41 2.37
CA GLY A 97 3.77 -7.06 1.89
C GLY A 97 4.05 -8.22 0.93
N TYR A 98 3.18 -8.39 -0.05
CA TYR A 98 3.33 -9.41 -1.08
C TYR A 98 2.73 -8.98 -2.42
N LEU A 99 3.26 -9.54 -3.50
CA LEU A 99 2.65 -9.51 -4.83
C LEU A 99 1.85 -10.79 -4.98
N LEU A 100 0.58 -10.67 -5.36
CA LEU A 100 -0.30 -11.80 -5.63
C LEU A 100 -0.43 -11.97 -7.14
N PHE A 101 0.02 -13.11 -7.64
CA PHE A 101 -0.19 -13.53 -9.02
C PHE A 101 -1.23 -14.65 -9.01
N ILE A 102 -2.23 -14.55 -9.86
CA ILE A 102 -3.34 -15.49 -9.96
C ILE A 102 -3.25 -16.19 -11.30
N THR A 103 -3.23 -17.52 -11.29
CA THR A 103 -3.24 -18.36 -12.49
C THR A 103 -4.35 -19.39 -12.41
N LEU A 104 -4.78 -19.90 -13.57
CA LEU A 104 -5.77 -20.98 -13.64
C LEU A 104 -5.10 -22.35 -13.75
N GLU A 105 -3.83 -22.38 -14.13
CA GLU A 105 -3.03 -23.60 -14.30
C GLU A 105 -1.73 -23.51 -13.51
N PRO A 106 -1.16 -24.66 -13.09
CA PRO A 106 0.15 -24.70 -12.45
C PRO A 106 1.24 -24.10 -13.33
N CYS A 107 2.06 -23.18 -12.80
CA CYS A 107 3.15 -22.55 -13.52
C CYS A 107 4.47 -22.54 -12.73
N PRO A 108 5.03 -23.71 -12.33
CA PRO A 108 6.23 -23.77 -11.50
C PRO A 108 7.44 -23.03 -12.12
N GLN A 109 7.53 -22.99 -13.46
CA GLN A 109 8.56 -22.25 -14.18
C GLN A 109 8.51 -20.73 -13.96
N ALA A 110 7.38 -20.17 -13.50
CA ALA A 110 7.22 -18.75 -13.22
C ALA A 110 7.56 -18.36 -11.77
N HIS A 111 7.72 -19.34 -10.85
CA HIS A 111 7.90 -19.04 -9.42
C HIS A 111 9.14 -18.19 -9.13
N ASP A 112 10.27 -18.46 -9.82
CA ASP A 112 11.46 -17.62 -9.65
C ASP A 112 11.29 -16.23 -10.25
N ILE A 113 10.49 -16.10 -11.30
CA ILE A 113 10.14 -14.81 -11.89
C ILE A 113 9.30 -13.99 -10.89
N PHE A 114 8.29 -14.60 -10.25
CA PHE A 114 7.46 -13.93 -9.23
C PHE A 114 8.29 -13.43 -8.04
N LYS A 115 9.21 -14.25 -7.52
CA LYS A 115 10.14 -13.84 -6.45
C LYS A 115 11.05 -12.68 -6.88
N ARG A 116 11.51 -12.67 -8.12
CA ARG A 116 12.31 -11.57 -8.66
C ARG A 116 11.52 -10.28 -8.78
N PHE A 117 10.26 -10.33 -9.20
CA PHE A 117 9.36 -9.17 -9.20
C PHE A 117 9.17 -8.61 -7.79
N ALA A 118 8.92 -9.47 -6.80
CA ALA A 118 8.78 -9.05 -5.40
C ALA A 118 10.04 -8.33 -4.90
N LYS A 119 11.24 -8.85 -5.23
CA LYS A 119 12.52 -8.23 -4.87
C LYS A 119 12.74 -6.87 -5.53
N VAL A 120 12.43 -6.74 -6.82
CA VAL A 120 12.54 -5.45 -7.53
C VAL A 120 11.54 -4.44 -6.94
N PHE A 121 10.33 -4.89 -6.65
CA PHE A 121 9.31 -4.04 -6.03
C PHE A 121 9.74 -3.59 -4.63
N GLU A 122 10.32 -4.48 -3.80
CA GLU A 122 10.87 -4.12 -2.50
C GLU A 122 11.90 -2.98 -2.59
N GLN A 123 12.84 -3.09 -3.51
CA GLN A 123 13.87 -2.07 -3.71
C GLN A 123 13.27 -0.72 -4.09
N THR A 124 12.34 -0.73 -5.04
CA THR A 124 11.66 0.49 -5.50
C THR A 124 10.80 1.11 -4.42
N PHE A 125 10.04 0.29 -3.70
CA PHE A 125 9.15 0.76 -2.63
C PHE A 125 9.94 1.27 -1.42
N THR A 126 11.04 0.61 -1.06
CA THR A 126 11.95 1.11 -0.01
C THR A 126 12.49 2.50 -0.37
N ARG A 127 12.99 2.66 -1.61
CA ARG A 127 13.46 3.97 -2.09
C ARG A 127 12.38 5.05 -2.04
N PHE A 128 11.15 4.69 -2.42
CA PHE A 128 10.01 5.60 -2.34
C PHE A 128 9.73 6.06 -0.90
N LEU A 129 9.75 5.13 0.06
CA LEU A 129 9.56 5.45 1.49
C LEU A 129 10.70 6.32 2.04
N ASP A 130 11.95 6.03 1.66
CA ASP A 130 13.11 6.83 2.06
C ASP A 130 13.02 8.26 1.53
N LEU A 131 12.57 8.42 0.28
CA LEU A 131 12.36 9.73 -0.33
C LEU A 131 11.28 10.52 0.40
N GLN A 132 10.12 9.91 0.65
CA GLN A 132 9.03 10.54 1.42
C GLN A 132 9.50 10.98 2.82
N LYS A 133 10.27 10.12 3.50
CA LYS A 133 10.82 10.45 4.81
C LYS A 133 11.79 11.63 4.75
N SER A 134 12.67 11.66 3.74
CA SER A 134 13.62 12.75 3.53
C SER A 134 12.90 14.08 3.23
N GLU A 135 11.87 14.06 2.40
CA GLU A 135 11.05 15.24 2.09
C GLU A 135 10.36 15.77 3.35
N ALA A 136 9.76 14.88 4.16
CA ALA A 136 9.12 15.26 5.42
C ALA A 136 10.12 15.86 6.41
N GLN A 137 11.31 15.28 6.55
CA GLN A 137 12.38 15.82 7.41
C GLN A 137 12.88 17.18 6.92
N THR A 138 13.04 17.36 5.62
CA THR A 138 13.44 18.64 5.04
C THR A 138 12.42 19.72 5.31
N ARG A 139 11.13 19.39 5.14
CA ARG A 139 10.03 20.31 5.44
C ARG A 139 10.00 20.71 6.91
N GLU A 140 10.16 19.76 7.82
CA GLU A 140 10.20 20.04 9.26
C GLU A 140 11.38 20.93 9.62
N ALA A 141 12.57 20.66 9.08
CA ALA A 141 13.76 21.49 9.29
C ALA A 141 13.55 22.94 8.76
N GLN A 142 12.83 23.13 7.66
CA GLN A 142 12.49 24.45 7.13
C GLN A 142 11.55 25.19 8.10
N ILE A 143 10.52 24.50 8.61
CA ILE A 143 9.58 25.07 9.59
C ILE A 143 10.34 25.50 10.86
N GLU A 144 11.17 24.63 11.44
CA GLU A 144 11.97 24.94 12.63
C GLU A 144 12.91 26.15 12.41
N ALA A 145 13.57 26.20 11.25
CA ALA A 145 14.42 27.34 10.90
C ALA A 145 13.63 28.66 10.79
N SER A 146 12.43 28.62 10.20
CA SER A 146 11.54 29.78 10.10
C SER A 146 11.06 30.24 11.48
N LEU A 147 10.65 29.31 12.33
CA LEU A 147 10.26 29.60 13.74
C LEU A 147 11.39 30.24 14.52
N GLU A 148 12.63 29.74 14.36
CA GLU A 148 13.79 30.31 15.08
C GLU A 148 14.13 31.73 14.59
N ARG A 149 13.99 32.05 13.30
CA ARG A 149 14.16 33.40 12.78
C ARG A 149 13.13 34.37 13.37
N VAL A 150 11.86 33.96 13.44
CA VAL A 150 10.79 34.77 14.06
C VAL A 150 11.06 34.94 15.55
N ARG A 151 11.46 33.89 16.27
CA ARG A 151 11.81 33.93 17.71
C ARG A 151 12.95 34.91 17.96
N THR A 152 14.01 34.84 17.19
CA THR A 152 15.17 35.73 17.32
C THR A 152 14.77 37.18 17.15
N GLN A 153 13.94 37.47 16.14
CA GLN A 153 13.42 38.80 15.90
C GLN A 153 12.51 39.32 17.03
N ALA A 154 11.66 38.43 17.55
CA ALA A 154 10.77 38.75 18.68
C ALA A 154 11.56 39.01 19.98
N MET A 155 12.63 38.27 20.25
CA MET A 155 13.49 38.48 21.41
C MET A 155 14.33 39.75 21.34
N ALA A 156 14.59 40.27 20.15
CA ALA A 156 15.27 41.55 19.94
C ALA A 156 14.34 42.77 20.06
N MET A 157 13.06 42.58 20.34
CA MET A 157 12.07 43.67 20.49
C MET A 157 12.32 44.46 21.79
N HIS A 158 12.40 45.78 21.69
CA HIS A 158 12.54 46.68 22.82
C HIS A 158 11.43 47.74 22.87
N LYS A 159 10.70 47.94 21.80
CA LYS A 159 9.62 48.96 21.68
C LYS A 159 8.44 48.37 20.92
N SER A 160 7.24 48.94 21.15
CA SER A 160 6.02 48.52 20.45
C SER A 160 6.11 48.68 18.91
N ASP A 161 6.88 49.64 18.43
CA ASP A 161 7.09 49.82 16.98
C ASP A 161 7.86 48.66 16.32
N ASP A 162 8.61 47.88 17.10
CA ASP A 162 9.33 46.70 16.60
C ASP A 162 8.36 45.57 16.17
N LEU A 163 7.10 45.59 16.65
CA LEU A 163 6.07 44.63 16.25
C LEU A 163 5.81 44.63 14.73
N LEU A 164 5.94 45.80 14.08
CA LEU A 164 5.78 45.87 12.63
C LEU A 164 6.86 45.09 11.89
N ASN A 165 8.08 45.09 12.42
CA ASN A 165 9.19 44.34 11.84
C ASN A 165 9.02 42.85 12.04
N ILE A 166 8.57 42.42 13.23
CA ILE A 166 8.25 41.01 13.53
C ILE A 166 7.14 40.51 12.60
N SER A 167 6.10 41.31 12.37
CA SER A 167 5.00 41.01 11.46
C SER A 167 5.46 40.80 10.02
N LYS A 168 6.42 41.61 9.55
CA LYS A 168 7.03 41.45 8.20
C LYS A 168 7.81 40.14 8.12
N VAL A 169 8.67 39.85 9.11
CA VAL A 169 9.44 38.59 9.13
C VAL A 169 8.50 37.40 9.15
N LEU A 170 7.49 37.41 10.01
CA LEU A 170 6.48 36.35 10.07
C LEU A 170 5.80 36.12 8.72
N TYR A 171 5.40 37.21 8.03
CA TYR A 171 4.77 37.12 6.71
C TYR A 171 5.72 36.49 5.68
N GLU A 172 6.99 36.94 5.61
CA GLU A 172 7.97 36.41 4.66
C GLU A 172 8.27 34.94 4.94
N GLU A 173 8.42 34.53 6.20
CA GLU A 173 8.66 33.13 6.56
C GLU A 173 7.46 32.24 6.20
N LEU A 174 6.22 32.68 6.47
CA LEU A 174 5.02 31.91 6.11
C LEU A 174 4.83 31.78 4.58
N LYS A 175 5.32 32.73 3.80
CA LYS A 175 5.24 32.68 2.35
C LYS A 175 6.22 31.65 1.74
N MET A 176 7.30 31.31 2.47
CA MET A 176 8.32 30.37 2.01
C MET A 176 8.03 28.92 2.42
N LEU A 177 7.09 28.65 3.33
CA LEU A 177 6.64 27.33 3.78
C LEU A 177 5.50 26.77 2.91
#